data_f78223b225b15d16c1e2d13fa8c8f682
#
_entry.id   f78223b225b15d16c1e2d13fa8c8f682
#
_cell.length_a   1.000
_cell.length_b   1.000
_cell.length_c   1.000
_cell.angle_alpha   90.00
_cell.angle_beta   90.00
_cell.angle_gamma   90.00
#
_symmetry.space_group_name_H-M   'P 1'
#
loop_
_entity.id
_entity.type
_entity.pdbx_description
1 polymer ?
#
loop_
_entity_poly.entity_id
_entity_poly.type
_entity_poly.pdbx_seq_one_letter_code
_entity_poly.pdbx_strand_id
1 'polypeptide(L)'
;MVVAGKKVLVFGSGISGIGAVKLLEENGADVVLYDGNEKLTEADVRAKLQEGSKARIIIGAFPEELLNTLDLVILSPGVPTDLPIILKMKEKEI
;
A
#
# COMPACT_ATOMS: atom_id res chain seq x y z
N MET A 1 -13.73 4.28 -10.55
CA MET A 1 -12.72 3.20 -10.51
C MET A 1 -13.33 1.98 -9.83
N VAL A 2 -13.26 0.83 -10.47
CA VAL A 2 -13.80 -0.41 -9.90
C VAL A 2 -12.67 -1.17 -9.22
N VAL A 3 -12.66 -1.18 -7.89
CA VAL A 3 -11.61 -1.85 -7.10
C VAL A 3 -12.16 -2.95 -6.17
N ALA A 4 -13.48 -3.16 -6.17
CA ALA A 4 -14.10 -4.18 -5.32
C ALA A 4 -13.48 -5.56 -5.59
N GLY A 5 -13.00 -6.21 -4.54
CA GLY A 5 -12.35 -7.53 -4.64
C GLY A 5 -10.92 -7.50 -5.19
N LYS A 6 -10.41 -6.33 -5.57
CA LYS A 6 -9.04 -6.20 -6.06
C LYS A 6 -8.05 -6.05 -4.91
N LYS A 7 -6.85 -6.63 -5.08
CA LYS A 7 -5.77 -6.46 -4.12
C LYS A 7 -4.92 -5.26 -4.53
N VAL A 8 -4.94 -4.23 -3.71
CA VAL A 8 -4.31 -2.94 -4.00
C VAL A 8 -3.22 -2.64 -2.99
N LEU A 9 -2.02 -2.36 -3.47
CA LEU A 9 -0.92 -1.90 -2.63
C LEU A 9 -0.90 -0.38 -2.62
N VAL A 10 -0.90 0.21 -1.43
CA VAL A 10 -0.63 1.64 -1.24
C VAL A 10 0.80 1.76 -0.74
N PHE A 11 1.65 2.43 -1.49
CA PHE A 11 3.07 2.58 -1.18
C PHE A 11 3.32 3.93 -0.54
N GLY A 12 3.54 3.92 0.78
CA GLY A 12 3.75 5.12 1.59
C GLY A 12 2.60 5.38 2.54
N SER A 13 2.91 5.60 3.82
CA SER A 13 1.93 5.79 4.89
C SER A 13 1.75 7.25 5.31
N GLY A 14 2.12 8.19 4.46
CA GLY A 14 1.88 9.61 4.68
C GLY A 14 0.39 9.95 4.54
N ILE A 15 0.05 11.23 4.66
CA ILE A 15 -1.34 11.70 4.61
C ILE A 15 -2.07 11.20 3.36
N SER A 16 -1.42 11.29 2.19
CA SER A 16 -2.01 10.83 0.93
C SER A 16 -2.25 9.33 0.91
N GLY A 17 -1.30 8.55 1.45
CA GLY A 17 -1.44 7.09 1.52
C GLY A 17 -2.57 6.66 2.44
N ILE A 18 -2.68 7.29 3.61
CA ILE A 18 -3.77 7.01 4.56
C ILE A 18 -5.13 7.34 3.93
N GLY A 19 -5.23 8.48 3.23
CA GLY A 19 -6.45 8.85 2.52
C GLY A 19 -6.82 7.86 1.43
N ALA A 20 -5.82 7.36 0.69
CA ALA A 20 -6.03 6.36 -0.35
C ALA A 20 -6.55 5.04 0.25
N VAL A 21 -6.00 4.59 1.37
CA VAL A 21 -6.47 3.37 2.05
C VAL A 21 -7.95 3.50 2.40
N LYS A 22 -8.34 4.61 2.99
CA LYS A 22 -9.74 4.85 3.36
C LYS A 22 -10.66 4.75 2.15
N LEU A 23 -10.32 5.47 1.08
CA LEU A 23 -11.12 5.47 -0.14
C LEU A 23 -11.24 4.08 -0.75
N LEU A 24 -10.13 3.36 -0.82
CA LEU A 24 -10.11 2.01 -1.40
C LEU A 24 -10.95 1.04 -0.57
N GLU A 25 -10.84 1.09 0.75
CA GLU A 25 -11.63 0.22 1.62
C GLU A 25 -13.11 0.51 1.51
N GLU A 26 -13.51 1.79 1.39
CA GLU A 26 -14.89 2.18 1.17
C GLU A 26 -15.46 1.62 -0.14
N ASN A 27 -14.58 1.35 -1.11
CA ASN A 27 -14.95 0.78 -2.40
C ASN A 27 -14.74 -0.73 -2.49
N GLY A 28 -14.49 -1.39 -1.37
CA GLY A 28 -14.42 -2.85 -1.30
C GLY A 28 -13.09 -3.48 -1.70
N ALA A 29 -12.03 -2.69 -1.81
CA ALA A 29 -10.70 -3.23 -2.13
C ALA A 29 -10.08 -3.95 -0.93
N ASP A 30 -9.24 -4.95 -1.23
CA ASP A 30 -8.36 -5.59 -0.25
C ASP A 30 -7.03 -4.82 -0.27
N VAL A 31 -6.75 -4.08 0.80
CA VAL A 31 -5.66 -3.10 0.81
C VAL A 31 -4.45 -3.60 1.59
N VAL A 32 -3.27 -3.44 1.00
CA VAL A 32 -1.99 -3.59 1.68
C VAL A 32 -1.34 -2.21 1.72
N LEU A 33 -1.00 -1.73 2.91
CA LEU A 33 -0.29 -0.47 3.10
C LEU A 33 1.16 -0.76 3.46
N TYR A 34 2.08 -0.29 2.64
CA TYR A 34 3.50 -0.51 2.81
C TYR A 34 4.24 0.80 3.07
N ASP A 35 5.18 0.79 4.01
CA ASP A 35 6.12 1.88 4.20
C ASP A 35 7.51 1.33 4.50
N GLY A 36 8.51 1.81 3.76
CA GLY A 36 9.89 1.39 3.92
C GLY A 36 10.61 1.99 5.13
N ASN A 37 9.99 2.93 5.84
CA ASN A 37 10.61 3.57 6.99
C ASN A 37 10.56 2.66 8.22
N GLU A 38 11.69 2.01 8.50
CA GLU A 38 11.81 1.06 9.61
C GLU A 38 11.65 1.68 11.00
N LYS A 39 11.68 3.00 11.09
CA LYS A 39 11.43 3.71 12.34
C LYS A 39 9.96 3.72 12.73
N LEU A 40 9.06 3.46 11.78
CA LEU A 40 7.64 3.34 12.05
C LEU A 40 7.33 1.96 12.62
N THR A 41 6.28 1.88 13.43
CA THR A 41 5.73 0.60 13.88
C THR A 41 4.37 0.37 13.24
N GLU A 42 3.95 -0.89 13.16
CA GLU A 42 2.61 -1.22 12.68
C GLU A 42 1.54 -0.50 13.50
N ALA A 43 1.73 -0.42 14.82
CA ALA A 43 0.78 0.26 15.71
C ALA A 43 0.66 1.75 15.38
N ASP A 44 1.79 2.43 15.10
CA ASP A 44 1.79 3.83 14.72
C ASP A 44 0.99 4.08 13.45
N VAL A 45 1.17 3.23 12.45
CA VAL A 45 0.46 3.34 11.17
C VAL A 45 -1.01 2.99 11.35
N ARG A 46 -1.32 1.94 12.10
CA ARG A 46 -2.69 1.51 12.36
C ARG A 46 -3.49 2.61 13.05
N ALA A 47 -2.86 3.37 13.95
CA ALA A 47 -3.51 4.47 14.64
C ALA A 47 -3.95 5.61 13.71
N LYS A 48 -3.33 5.73 12.53
CA LYS A 48 -3.70 6.73 11.53
C LYS A 48 -4.86 6.29 10.65
N LEU A 49 -5.14 4.99 10.60
CA LEU A 49 -6.22 4.44 9.79
C LEU A 49 -7.55 4.60 10.50
N GLN A 50 -8.64 4.56 9.72
CA GLN A 50 -9.98 4.62 10.30
C GLN A 50 -10.24 3.41 11.19
N GLU A 51 -11.09 3.58 12.18
CA GLU A 51 -11.52 2.48 13.03
C GLU A 51 -12.17 1.38 12.19
N GLY A 52 -11.79 0.15 12.47
CA GLY A 52 -12.31 -1.00 11.71
C GLY A 52 -11.58 -1.28 10.40
N SER A 53 -10.53 -0.51 10.08
CA SER A 53 -9.72 -0.80 8.87
C SER A 53 -9.13 -2.21 8.92
N LYS A 54 -9.26 -2.92 7.81
CA LYS A 54 -8.70 -4.28 7.64
C LYS A 54 -7.44 -4.28 6.79
N ALA A 55 -6.88 -3.10 6.49
CA ALA A 55 -5.67 -3.01 5.69
C ALA A 55 -4.52 -3.78 6.35
N ARG A 56 -3.79 -4.54 5.54
CA ARG A 56 -2.56 -5.19 5.98
C ARG A 56 -1.44 -4.16 5.97
N ILE A 57 -0.68 -4.05 7.05
CA ILE A 57 0.41 -3.09 7.17
C ILE A 57 1.74 -3.83 7.11
N ILE A 58 2.64 -3.37 6.24
CA ILE A 58 3.99 -3.92 6.10
C ILE A 58 4.98 -2.78 6.23
N ILE A 59 5.93 -2.91 7.15
CA ILE A 59 6.96 -1.90 7.42
C ILE A 59 8.33 -2.49 7.10
N GLY A 60 9.18 -1.71 6.47
CA GLY A 60 10.57 -2.08 6.22
C GLY A 60 10.77 -2.89 4.96
N ALA A 61 11.16 -4.15 5.08
CA ALA A 61 11.41 -5.01 3.93
C ALA A 61 10.12 -5.35 3.19
N PHE A 62 10.13 -5.22 1.87
CA PHE A 62 8.98 -5.58 1.03
C PHE A 62 9.02 -7.07 0.67
N PRO A 63 7.98 -7.83 1.00
CA PRO A 63 7.93 -9.25 0.61
C PRO A 63 7.64 -9.36 -0.89
N GLU A 64 8.63 -9.76 -1.67
CA GLU A 64 8.52 -9.79 -3.14
C GLU A 64 7.42 -10.71 -3.65
N GLU A 65 7.08 -11.76 -2.91
CA GLU A 65 5.99 -12.66 -3.29
C GLU A 65 4.63 -11.95 -3.37
N LEU A 66 4.46 -10.81 -2.73
CA LEU A 66 3.24 -10.02 -2.87
C LEU A 66 3.02 -9.54 -4.29
N LEU A 67 4.09 -9.32 -5.06
CA LEU A 67 3.99 -8.86 -6.45
C LEU A 67 3.15 -9.80 -7.31
N ASN A 68 3.12 -11.08 -6.97
CA ASN A 68 2.37 -12.08 -7.72
C ASN A 68 0.86 -12.02 -7.46
N THR A 69 0.42 -11.29 -6.43
CA THR A 69 -0.97 -11.25 -6.00
C THR A 69 -1.61 -9.87 -6.16
N LEU A 70 -0.82 -8.85 -6.46
CA LEU A 70 -1.32 -7.48 -6.56
C LEU A 70 -2.01 -7.22 -7.90
N ASP A 71 -3.13 -6.53 -7.84
CA ASP A 71 -3.87 -6.08 -9.03
C ASP A 71 -3.54 -4.63 -9.38
N LEU A 72 -3.19 -3.81 -8.40
CA LEU A 72 -2.94 -2.40 -8.59
C LEU A 72 -1.97 -1.88 -7.53
N VAL A 73 -1.16 -0.90 -7.90
CA VAL A 73 -0.26 -0.21 -6.98
C VAL A 73 -0.52 1.29 -7.04
N ILE A 74 -0.70 1.91 -5.88
CA ILE A 74 -0.83 3.36 -5.76
C ILE A 74 0.40 3.89 -5.04
N LEU A 75 1.10 4.83 -5.68
CA LEU A 75 2.29 5.47 -5.11
C LEU A 75 1.90 6.80 -4.48
N SER A 76 2.31 7.02 -3.23
CA SER A 76 2.16 8.32 -2.60
C SER A 76 3.10 9.33 -3.24
N PRO A 77 2.73 10.62 -3.28
CA PRO A 77 3.66 11.68 -3.72
C PRO A 77 4.94 11.65 -2.87
N GLY A 78 6.07 11.83 -3.53
CA GLY A 78 7.37 11.80 -2.85
C GLY A 78 8.05 10.43 -2.80
N VAL A 79 7.34 9.36 -3.15
CA VAL A 79 7.97 8.04 -3.30
C VAL A 79 8.78 8.03 -4.59
N PRO A 80 10.11 7.78 -4.55
CA PRO A 80 10.93 7.71 -5.76
C PRO A 80 10.44 6.59 -6.69
N THR A 81 10.24 6.90 -7.97
CA THR A 81 9.75 5.92 -8.93
C THR A 81 10.86 5.03 -9.49
N ASP A 82 12.09 5.29 -9.14
CA ASP A 82 13.27 4.52 -9.56
C ASP A 82 13.74 3.50 -8.51
N LEU A 83 13.00 3.34 -7.43
CA LEU A 83 13.32 2.30 -6.43
C LEU A 83 13.31 0.92 -7.10
N PRO A 84 14.24 0.02 -6.73
CA PRO A 84 14.27 -1.33 -7.33
C PRO A 84 12.95 -2.07 -7.27
N ILE A 85 12.21 -1.98 -6.17
CA ILE A 85 10.91 -2.64 -6.05
C ILE A 85 9.88 -2.04 -7.00
N ILE A 86 9.92 -0.73 -7.25
CA ILE A 86 9.03 -0.07 -8.19
C ILE A 86 9.32 -0.53 -9.62
N LEU A 87 10.60 -0.68 -9.96
CA LEU A 87 10.99 -1.19 -11.27
C LEU A 87 10.50 -2.62 -11.48
N LYS A 88 10.55 -3.46 -10.45
CA LYS A 88 10.00 -4.82 -10.51
C LYS A 88 8.50 -4.81 -10.73
N MET A 89 7.79 -3.89 -10.10
CA MET A 89 6.35 -3.72 -10.29
C MET A 89 6.03 -3.38 -11.74
N LYS A 90 6.81 -2.48 -12.34
CA LYS A 90 6.64 -2.11 -13.75
C LYS A 90 6.90 -3.30 -14.69
N GLU A 91 7.91 -4.10 -14.40
CA GLU A 91 8.19 -5.32 -15.18
C GLU A 91 7.03 -6.30 -15.16
N LYS A 92 6.30 -6.37 -14.06
CA LYS A 92 5.14 -7.25 -13.89
C LYS A 92 3.84 -6.61 -14.36
N GLU A 93 3.90 -5.40 -14.88
CA GLU A 93 2.74 -4.66 -15.40
C GLU A 93 1.62 -4.43 -14.37
N ILE A 94 2.05 -4.23 -13.13
CA ILE A 94 1.09 -3.93 -12.05
C ILE A 94 0.70 -2.46 -12.09
#